data_00687f881b8290868cef81f6e13ced7f
#
_entry.id   00687f881b8290868cef81f6e13ced7f
#
_cell.length_a   1.000
_cell.length_b   1.000
_cell.length_c   1.000
_cell.angle_alpha   90.00
_cell.angle_beta   90.00
_cell.angle_gamma   90.00
#
_symmetry.space_group_name_H-M   'P 1'
#
loop_
_entity.id
_entity.type
_entity.pdbx_description
1 polymer ?
#
loop_
_entity_poly.entity_id
_entity_poly.type
_entity_poly.pdbx_seq_one_letter_code
_entity_poly.pdbx_strand_id
1 'polypeptide(L)'
;MAEKGFGVKEVNLIGASGTPTITSPNNLNLNANNVAISTNVSIGGTLSVTGNVSVGGTLTYEDVTNIDSVGIITARSVIHAGAGLTVTGITTFRSDVNFGDYLGGNGAPVI
;
A
#
# COMPACT_ATOMS: atom_id res chain seq x y z
N MET A 1 -19.64 -7.03 -39.77
CA MET A 1 -20.76 -6.19 -39.29
C MET A 1 -20.26 -5.34 -38.13
N ALA A 2 -20.56 -4.07 -38.17
CA ALA A 2 -20.18 -3.20 -37.08
C ALA A 2 -20.97 -3.51 -35.81
N GLU A 3 -20.32 -3.50 -34.70
CA GLU A 3 -20.97 -3.63 -33.40
C GLU A 3 -21.80 -2.39 -33.11
N LYS A 4 -22.96 -2.60 -32.55
CA LYS A 4 -23.83 -1.50 -32.17
C LYS A 4 -23.67 -1.20 -30.71
N GLY A 5 -23.33 0.06 -30.39
CA GLY A 5 -23.30 0.53 -29.04
C GLY A 5 -24.68 0.47 -28.42
N PHE A 6 -24.67 0.36 -27.10
CA PHE A 6 -25.88 0.35 -26.31
C PHE A 6 -25.86 1.63 -25.45
N GLY A 7 -26.37 2.71 -26.06
CA GLY A 7 -26.31 4.02 -25.43
C GLY A 7 -27.39 4.18 -24.37
N VAL A 8 -26.99 4.12 -23.12
CA VAL A 8 -27.88 4.35 -21.98
C VAL A 8 -27.28 5.38 -21.05
N LYS A 9 -28.10 6.15 -20.41
CA LYS A 9 -27.66 7.12 -19.42
C LYS A 9 -27.37 6.44 -18.08
N GLU A 10 -28.12 5.40 -17.78
CA GLU A 10 -27.99 4.70 -16.50
C GLU A 10 -28.30 3.22 -16.68
N VAL A 11 -27.47 2.39 -16.06
CA VAL A 11 -27.75 0.95 -15.93
C VAL A 11 -27.93 0.66 -14.45
N ASN A 12 -29.13 0.23 -14.08
CA ASN A 12 -29.50 -0.05 -12.70
C ASN A 12 -29.62 -1.57 -12.52
N LEU A 13 -28.73 -2.15 -11.75
CA LEU A 13 -28.74 -3.58 -11.45
C LEU A 13 -29.38 -3.77 -10.08
N ILE A 14 -30.65 -4.16 -10.08
CA ILE A 14 -31.43 -4.32 -8.85
C ILE A 14 -31.80 -5.79 -8.72
N GLY A 15 -31.33 -6.44 -7.67
CA GLY A 15 -31.72 -7.80 -7.35
C GLY A 15 -32.79 -7.81 -6.26
N ALA A 16 -33.87 -8.52 -6.48
CA ALA A 16 -34.89 -8.72 -5.46
C ALA A 16 -34.38 -9.60 -4.32
N SER A 17 -33.53 -10.55 -4.65
CA SER A 17 -32.81 -11.37 -3.70
C SER A 17 -31.48 -11.77 -4.36
N GLY A 18 -30.44 -11.86 -3.58
CA GLY A 18 -29.10 -12.15 -4.08
C GLY A 18 -28.38 -10.88 -4.55
N THR A 19 -27.21 -11.08 -5.09
CA THR A 19 -26.29 -10.01 -5.50
C THR A 19 -26.27 -9.89 -7.02
N PRO A 20 -26.62 -8.73 -7.58
CA PRO A 20 -26.44 -8.51 -9.02
C PRO A 20 -24.98 -8.65 -9.41
N THR A 21 -24.72 -9.27 -10.56
CA THR A 21 -23.37 -9.60 -10.98
C THR A 21 -23.18 -9.24 -12.45
N ILE A 22 -22.03 -8.65 -12.75
CA ILE A 22 -21.55 -8.46 -14.12
C ILE A 22 -20.44 -9.46 -14.33
N THR A 23 -20.63 -10.39 -15.26
CA THR A 23 -19.66 -11.46 -15.53
C THR A 23 -19.13 -11.34 -16.94
N SER A 24 -17.81 -11.42 -17.06
CA SER A 24 -17.14 -11.53 -18.35
C SER A 24 -16.33 -12.82 -18.39
N PRO A 25 -16.34 -13.57 -19.50
CA PRO A 25 -15.57 -14.82 -19.58
C PRO A 25 -14.06 -14.61 -19.61
N ASN A 26 -13.59 -13.41 -19.94
CA ASN A 26 -12.16 -13.08 -19.98
C ASN A 26 -11.91 -11.82 -19.18
N ASN A 27 -11.89 -10.68 -19.83
CA ASN A 27 -11.62 -9.40 -19.21
C ASN A 27 -12.86 -8.53 -19.24
N LEU A 28 -13.02 -7.71 -18.24
CA LEU A 28 -14.00 -6.64 -18.23
C LEU A 28 -13.25 -5.32 -18.17
N ASN A 29 -13.36 -4.52 -19.24
CA ASN A 29 -12.72 -3.21 -19.29
C ASN A 29 -13.73 -2.13 -18.94
N LEU A 30 -13.40 -1.34 -17.93
CA LEU A 30 -14.17 -0.15 -17.58
C LEU A 30 -13.38 1.06 -18.05
N ASN A 31 -13.78 1.61 -19.20
CA ASN A 31 -13.11 2.76 -19.79
C ASN A 31 -13.90 4.03 -19.44
N ALA A 32 -13.46 4.69 -18.42
CA ALA A 32 -14.12 5.86 -17.88
C ALA A 32 -13.10 6.84 -17.33
N ASN A 33 -13.45 8.11 -17.26
CA ASN A 33 -12.58 9.08 -16.58
C ASN A 33 -12.45 8.75 -15.10
N ASN A 34 -13.56 8.39 -14.47
CA ASN A 34 -13.57 7.96 -13.07
C ASN A 34 -14.47 6.74 -12.90
N VAL A 35 -14.05 5.83 -12.05
CA VAL A 35 -14.90 4.77 -11.54
C VAL A 35 -15.06 5.03 -10.04
N ALA A 36 -16.26 5.37 -9.60
CA ALA A 36 -16.54 5.69 -8.20
C ALA A 36 -17.24 4.51 -7.54
N ILE A 37 -16.66 4.04 -6.45
CA ILE A 37 -17.24 2.97 -5.64
C ILE A 37 -17.51 3.53 -4.25
N SER A 38 -18.77 3.54 -3.84
CA SER A 38 -19.21 4.29 -2.66
C SER A 38 -18.78 3.69 -1.34
N THR A 39 -18.55 2.39 -1.28
CA THR A 39 -18.24 1.74 -0.01
C THR A 39 -16.94 0.95 -0.10
N ASN A 40 -16.99 -0.30 -0.53
CA ASN A 40 -15.83 -1.19 -0.46
C ASN A 40 -15.43 -1.72 -1.82
N VAL A 41 -14.13 -1.91 -2.00
CA VAL A 41 -13.57 -2.64 -3.14
C VAL A 41 -12.84 -3.86 -2.61
N SER A 42 -13.16 -5.04 -3.14
CA SER A 42 -12.46 -6.27 -2.81
C SER A 42 -11.79 -6.82 -4.06
N ILE A 43 -10.49 -7.03 -3.98
CA ILE A 43 -9.68 -7.55 -5.08
C ILE A 43 -9.06 -8.86 -4.62
N GLY A 44 -9.48 -9.97 -5.24
CA GLY A 44 -9.02 -11.29 -4.87
C GLY A 44 -7.63 -11.65 -5.36
N GLY A 45 -7.10 -10.87 -6.29
CA GLY A 45 -5.77 -11.09 -6.85
C GLY A 45 -4.90 -9.86 -6.65
N THR A 46 -4.27 -9.42 -7.72
CA THR A 46 -3.31 -8.32 -7.70
C THR A 46 -3.97 -7.00 -8.10
N LEU A 47 -3.66 -5.94 -7.38
CA LEU A 47 -3.97 -4.58 -7.81
C LEU A 47 -2.72 -3.96 -8.43
N SER A 48 -2.81 -3.59 -9.70
CA SER A 48 -1.73 -2.91 -10.40
C SER A 48 -2.12 -1.47 -10.70
N VAL A 49 -1.31 -0.53 -10.20
CA VAL A 49 -1.56 0.90 -10.40
C VAL A 49 -0.35 1.51 -11.08
N THR A 50 -0.56 2.05 -12.29
CA THR A 50 0.53 2.64 -13.07
C THR A 50 0.91 4.03 -12.56
N GLY A 51 -0.06 4.77 -12.06
CA GLY A 51 0.16 6.11 -11.53
C GLY A 51 0.30 6.14 -10.02
N ASN A 52 -0.22 7.19 -9.41
CA ASN A 52 -0.11 7.39 -7.97
C ASN A 52 -1.25 6.69 -7.22
N VAL A 53 -0.96 6.27 -5.99
CA VAL A 53 -1.97 5.80 -5.05
C VAL A 53 -2.04 6.82 -3.92
N SER A 54 -3.25 7.33 -3.67
CA SER A 54 -3.50 8.25 -2.56
C SER A 54 -4.39 7.56 -1.54
N VAL A 55 -3.92 7.44 -0.31
CA VAL A 55 -4.66 6.83 0.78
C VAL A 55 -4.92 7.90 1.84
N GLY A 56 -6.18 8.30 1.99
CA GLY A 56 -6.56 9.34 2.94
C GLY A 56 -6.68 8.87 4.38
N GLY A 57 -6.70 7.58 4.60
CA GLY A 57 -6.79 6.97 5.92
C GLY A 57 -5.57 6.14 6.24
N THR A 58 -5.80 5.00 6.84
CA THR A 58 -4.74 4.08 7.23
C THR A 58 -4.47 3.06 6.13
N LEU A 59 -3.21 2.84 5.82
CA LEU A 59 -2.77 1.75 4.97
C LEU A 59 -2.23 0.62 5.85
N THR A 60 -2.87 -0.53 5.80
CA THR A 60 -2.42 -1.73 6.49
C THR A 60 -1.80 -2.68 5.46
N TYR A 61 -0.59 -3.13 5.72
CA TYR A 61 0.12 -4.05 4.83
C TYR A 61 0.92 -5.05 5.65
N GLU A 62 1.20 -6.20 5.05
CA GLU A 62 2.05 -7.21 5.70
C GLU A 62 3.50 -7.03 5.25
N ASP A 63 3.76 -7.04 3.95
CA ASP A 63 5.10 -6.94 3.42
C ASP A 63 5.22 -5.83 2.38
N VAL A 64 6.24 -5.02 2.51
CA VAL A 64 6.63 -4.03 1.49
C VAL A 64 8.08 -4.27 1.13
N THR A 65 8.34 -4.46 -0.15
CA THR A 65 9.71 -4.76 -0.62
C THR A 65 10.63 -3.55 -0.45
N ASN A 66 10.18 -2.38 -0.85
CA ASN A 66 10.97 -1.15 -0.76
C ASN A 66 10.08 -0.01 -0.28
N ILE A 67 10.61 0.79 0.61
CA ILE A 67 9.95 2.01 1.07
C ILE A 67 10.92 3.17 0.83
N ASP A 68 10.50 4.12 0.00
CA ASP A 68 11.23 5.36 -0.22
C ASP A 68 10.35 6.52 0.25
N SER A 69 10.78 7.20 1.29
CA SER A 69 10.06 8.32 1.85
C SER A 69 10.81 9.61 1.57
N VAL A 70 10.17 10.53 0.87
CA VAL A 70 10.74 11.85 0.59
C VAL A 70 10.62 12.78 1.79
N GLY A 71 9.70 12.52 2.68
CA GLY A 71 9.44 13.36 3.85
C GLY A 71 9.86 12.69 5.15
N ILE A 72 9.03 12.88 6.16
CA ILE A 72 9.30 12.42 7.53
C ILE A 72 8.68 11.04 7.73
N ILE A 73 9.44 10.15 8.37
CA ILE A 73 8.93 8.87 8.85
C ILE A 73 8.79 8.96 10.37
N THR A 74 7.59 8.74 10.87
CA THR A 74 7.33 8.69 12.30
C THR A 74 6.88 7.29 12.69
N ALA A 75 7.67 6.63 13.51
CA ALA A 75 7.27 5.36 14.14
C ALA A 75 6.87 5.64 15.60
N ARG A 76 5.65 5.27 15.95
CA ARG A 76 5.15 5.50 17.32
C ARG A 76 5.51 4.37 18.27
N SER A 77 6.14 3.35 17.80
CA SER A 77 6.62 2.23 18.57
C SER A 77 8.06 1.95 18.14
N VAL A 78 8.41 0.74 17.93
CA VAL A 78 9.78 0.31 17.65
C VAL A 78 10.06 0.30 16.16
N ILE A 79 11.24 0.72 15.75
CA ILE A 79 11.80 0.44 14.43
C ILE A 79 12.80 -0.71 14.60
N HIS A 80 12.51 -1.84 13.97
CA HIS A 80 13.38 -3.00 14.00
C HIS A 80 14.08 -3.14 12.65
N ALA A 81 15.38 -2.89 12.62
CA ALA A 81 16.21 -3.08 11.45
C ALA A 81 16.93 -4.42 11.59
N GLY A 82 16.46 -5.45 10.88
CA GLY A 82 16.96 -6.82 11.08
C GLY A 82 18.35 -7.06 10.53
N ALA A 83 18.76 -6.30 9.52
CA ALA A 83 20.08 -6.47 8.92
C ALA A 83 21.01 -5.31 9.23
N GLY A 84 20.58 -4.10 8.97
CA GLY A 84 21.42 -2.93 9.22
C GLY A 84 20.65 -1.64 9.11
N LEU A 85 21.23 -0.58 9.64
CA LEU A 85 20.71 0.78 9.53
C LEU A 85 21.89 1.69 9.16
N THR A 86 21.77 2.38 8.04
CA THR A 86 22.76 3.37 7.62
C THR A 86 22.17 4.76 7.71
N VAL A 87 22.80 5.63 8.46
CA VAL A 87 22.40 7.02 8.56
C VAL A 87 23.51 7.90 8.03
N THR A 88 23.24 8.63 6.97
CA THR A 88 24.25 9.51 6.35
C THR A 88 24.29 10.89 7.01
N GLY A 89 23.20 11.30 7.64
CA GLY A 89 23.11 12.60 8.29
C GLY A 89 23.38 12.54 9.79
N ILE A 90 22.70 13.42 10.52
CA ILE A 90 22.84 13.54 11.97
C ILE A 90 21.84 12.63 12.65
N THR A 91 22.29 11.90 13.65
CA THR A 91 21.43 11.09 14.50
C THR A 91 21.40 11.68 15.88
N THR A 92 20.21 11.92 16.44
CA THR A 92 20.02 12.43 17.78
C THR A 92 19.29 11.42 18.62
N PHE A 93 19.91 10.98 19.70
CA PHE A 93 19.28 10.13 20.70
C PHE A 93 18.99 11.00 21.92
N ARG A 94 17.72 11.01 22.34
CA ARG A 94 17.30 11.83 23.50
C ARG A 94 17.22 11.06 24.80
N SER A 95 17.57 9.80 24.75
CA SER A 95 17.58 8.93 25.90
C SER A 95 18.79 8.02 25.82
N ASP A 96 18.83 7.02 26.65
CA ASP A 96 19.94 6.07 26.68
C ASP A 96 20.06 5.29 25.38
N VAL A 97 21.29 5.03 24.98
CA VAL A 97 21.59 4.19 23.83
C VAL A 97 22.26 2.92 24.33
N ASN A 98 21.65 1.79 24.01
CA ASN A 98 22.21 0.50 24.36
C ASN A 98 22.77 -0.16 23.11
N PHE A 99 24.06 -0.35 23.07
CA PHE A 99 24.72 -1.00 21.94
C PHE A 99 24.71 -2.52 22.03
N GLY A 100 24.13 -3.05 23.09
CA GLY A 100 24.02 -4.50 23.27
C GLY A 100 25.38 -5.17 23.32
N ASP A 101 25.63 -6.09 22.42
CA ASP A 101 26.88 -6.82 22.35
C ASP A 101 27.89 -6.09 21.44
N TYR A 102 28.07 -4.81 21.69
CA TYR A 102 28.91 -3.94 20.87
C TYR A 102 30.40 -4.05 21.16
N LEU A 103 30.76 -4.80 22.17
CA LEU A 103 32.15 -4.87 22.61
C LEU A 103 32.96 -5.68 21.61
N GLY A 104 34.10 -5.15 21.25
CA GLY A 104 35.11 -5.93 20.54
C GLY A 104 35.59 -7.10 21.40
N GLY A 105 36.39 -7.97 20.85
CA GLY A 105 36.85 -9.13 21.58
C GLY A 105 37.60 -8.84 22.88
N ASN A 106 38.04 -7.60 23.07
CA ASN A 106 38.71 -7.15 24.27
C ASN A 106 37.84 -6.35 25.22
N GLY A 107 36.51 -6.28 24.97
CA GLY A 107 35.59 -5.56 25.80
C GLY A 107 35.57 -4.05 25.62
N ALA A 108 36.29 -3.50 24.66
CA ALA A 108 36.29 -2.07 24.39
C ALA A 108 35.11 -1.66 23.52
N PRO A 109 34.47 -0.50 23.76
CA PRO A 109 33.44 -0.02 22.90
C PRO A 109 33.98 0.33 21.51
N VAL A 110 33.19 0.05 20.48
CA VAL A 110 33.51 0.40 19.10
C VAL A 110 32.74 1.68 18.76
N ILE A 111 33.42 2.78 18.75
CA ILE A 111 32.84 4.08 18.46
C ILE A 111 33.41 4.63 17.16
#